data_e4b625acf4b8578140ead998460d3025
#
_entry.id   e4b625acf4b8578140ead998460d3025
#
_cell.length_a   1.000
_cell.length_b   1.000
_cell.length_c   1.000
_cell.angle_alpha   90.00
_cell.angle_beta   90.00
_cell.angle_gamma   90.00
#
_symmetry.space_group_name_H-M   'P 1'
#
loop_
_entity.id
_entity.type
_entity.pdbx_description
1 polymer ?
#
loop_
_entity_poly.entity_id
_entity_poly.type
_entity_poly.pdbx_seq_one_letter_code
_entity_poly.pdbx_strand_id
1 'polypeptide(L)'
;MNTIEQYIDAEMNGKITRKKNSPLPSLLVLAVGIGLLVLIRTKPLSDSLMATCLTIGILATVAGLILTAMSITGAMTHFVYLPTRSRMRDKKVYVSGDDFKDIDEALGNGDLRTLATIRPVVSSNSALRILISADKECALVQAIRDQSGHFEPETATKVLTSREVAAVEHLLK
;
A
#
# COMPACT_ATOMS: atom_id res chain seq x y z
N MET A 1 14.13 -0.53 -16.48
CA MET A 1 14.55 -0.95 -15.13
C MET A 1 13.46 -1.82 -14.52
N ASN A 2 13.81 -2.72 -13.57
CA ASN A 2 12.82 -3.57 -12.93
C ASN A 2 12.04 -2.80 -11.86
N THR A 3 10.73 -3.05 -11.77
CA THR A 3 9.93 -2.52 -10.66
C THR A 3 10.29 -3.22 -9.33
N ILE A 4 9.86 -2.64 -8.19
CA ILE A 4 10.06 -3.28 -6.87
C ILE A 4 9.48 -4.70 -6.86
N GLU A 5 8.33 -4.92 -7.50
CA GLU A 5 7.70 -6.24 -7.60
C GLU A 5 8.57 -7.24 -8.35
N GLN A 6 9.09 -6.83 -9.51
CA GLN A 6 9.98 -7.68 -10.31
C GLN A 6 11.29 -7.99 -9.56
N TYR A 7 11.82 -7.00 -8.83
CA TYR A 7 12.98 -7.18 -7.97
C TYR A 7 12.71 -8.19 -6.84
N ILE A 8 11.56 -8.09 -6.19
CA ILE A 8 11.16 -9.05 -5.15
C ILE A 8 11.07 -10.46 -5.71
N ASP A 9 10.44 -10.62 -6.87
CA ASP A 9 10.26 -11.94 -7.50
C ASP A 9 11.59 -12.55 -7.97
N ALA A 10 12.57 -11.72 -8.36
CA ALA A 10 13.87 -12.16 -8.87
C ALA A 10 14.90 -12.40 -7.74
N GLU A 11 15.06 -11.44 -6.83
CA GLU A 11 16.20 -11.42 -5.89
C GLU A 11 15.81 -11.57 -4.41
N MET A 12 14.56 -11.24 -4.06
CA MET A 12 14.08 -11.32 -2.67
C MET A 12 13.11 -12.50 -2.47
N ASN A 13 12.99 -13.38 -3.45
CA ASN A 13 12.20 -14.59 -3.33
C ASN A 13 12.70 -15.44 -2.15
N GLY A 14 11.81 -15.76 -1.19
CA GLY A 14 12.16 -16.42 0.07
C GLY A 14 12.41 -15.46 1.26
N LYS A 15 12.59 -14.15 1.04
CA LYS A 15 12.62 -13.14 2.11
C LYS A 15 11.35 -12.29 2.14
N ILE A 16 10.74 -12.03 0.99
CA ILE A 16 9.48 -11.30 0.86
C ILE A 16 8.51 -12.16 0.07
N THR A 17 7.29 -12.26 0.53
CA THR A 17 6.23 -13.00 -0.16
C THR A 17 4.96 -12.18 -0.27
N ARG A 18 4.16 -12.48 -1.30
CA ARG A 18 2.81 -11.91 -1.45
C ARG A 18 1.82 -12.78 -0.72
N LYS A 19 1.05 -12.20 0.20
CA LYS A 19 -0.08 -12.86 0.86
C LYS A 19 -1.38 -12.21 0.43
N LYS A 20 -2.41 -13.05 0.23
CA LYS A 20 -3.77 -12.58 0.01
C LYS A 20 -4.33 -11.98 1.30
N ASN A 21 -5.13 -10.93 1.17
CA ASN A 21 -5.86 -10.39 2.30
C ASN A 21 -6.90 -11.41 2.78
N SER A 22 -7.13 -11.44 4.08
CA SER A 22 -8.22 -12.27 4.64
C SER A 22 -9.57 -11.76 4.14
N PRO A 23 -10.49 -12.63 3.69
CA PRO A 23 -11.83 -12.23 3.30
C PRO A 23 -12.74 -11.93 4.50
N LEU A 24 -12.28 -12.20 5.72
CA LEU A 24 -13.10 -12.07 6.93
C LEU A 24 -13.68 -10.65 7.14
N PRO A 25 -12.92 -9.56 7.01
CA PRO A 25 -13.48 -8.21 7.17
C PRO A 25 -14.56 -7.89 6.13
N SER A 26 -14.37 -8.31 4.87
CA SER A 26 -15.36 -8.09 3.81
C SER A 26 -16.63 -8.91 4.00
N LEU A 27 -16.49 -10.13 4.51
CA LEU A 27 -17.64 -10.98 4.88
C LEU A 27 -18.45 -10.36 6.05
N LEU A 28 -17.79 -9.71 7.01
CA LEU A 28 -18.49 -8.98 8.08
C LEU A 28 -19.29 -7.81 7.53
N VAL A 29 -18.72 -7.03 6.62
CA VAL A 29 -19.44 -5.92 5.97
C VAL A 29 -20.65 -6.45 5.20
N LEU A 30 -20.49 -7.54 4.47
CA LEU A 30 -21.58 -8.21 3.76
C LEU A 30 -22.67 -8.69 4.70
N ALA A 31 -22.31 -9.34 5.81
CA ALA A 31 -23.26 -9.84 6.80
C ALA A 31 -24.06 -8.70 7.46
N VAL A 32 -23.42 -7.58 7.78
CA VAL A 32 -24.10 -6.37 8.30
C VAL A 32 -25.07 -5.82 7.27
N GLY A 33 -24.69 -5.72 5.99
CA GLY A 33 -25.56 -5.26 4.92
C GLY A 33 -26.81 -6.10 4.77
N ILE A 34 -26.64 -7.44 4.68
CA ILE A 34 -27.77 -8.38 4.60
C ILE A 34 -28.61 -8.31 5.87
N GLY A 35 -28.01 -8.25 7.06
CA GLY A 35 -28.72 -8.14 8.33
C GLY A 35 -29.63 -6.91 8.41
N LEU A 36 -29.18 -5.75 7.93
CA LEU A 36 -29.99 -4.54 7.84
C LEU A 36 -31.19 -4.71 6.90
N LEU A 37 -30.99 -5.35 5.74
CA LEU A 37 -32.07 -5.60 4.77
C LEU A 37 -33.13 -6.59 5.32
N VAL A 38 -32.69 -7.59 6.08
CA VAL A 38 -33.59 -8.52 6.76
C VAL A 38 -34.36 -7.81 7.89
N LEU A 39 -33.68 -6.94 8.65
CA LEU A 39 -34.31 -6.18 9.75
C LEU A 39 -35.49 -5.34 9.26
N ILE A 40 -35.35 -4.68 8.11
CA ILE A 40 -36.42 -3.85 7.50
C ILE A 40 -37.66 -4.70 7.19
N ARG A 41 -37.45 -5.97 6.77
CA ARG A 41 -38.55 -6.87 6.43
C ARG A 41 -39.26 -7.44 7.66
N THR A 42 -38.56 -7.57 8.77
CA THR A 42 -39.06 -8.29 9.96
C THR A 42 -39.59 -7.39 11.08
N LYS A 43 -39.20 -6.11 11.06
CA LYS A 43 -39.59 -5.16 12.11
C LYS A 43 -40.26 -3.92 11.53
N PRO A 44 -41.38 -3.45 12.12
CA PRO A 44 -41.98 -2.16 11.77
C PRO A 44 -41.02 -1.05 12.25
N LEU A 45 -40.42 -0.34 11.32
CA LEU A 45 -39.55 0.79 11.55
C LEU A 45 -40.28 2.08 11.13
N SER A 46 -39.92 3.23 11.71
CA SER A 46 -40.38 4.51 11.18
C SER A 46 -39.84 4.72 9.76
N ASP A 47 -40.55 5.48 8.93
CA ASP A 47 -40.19 5.71 7.53
C ASP A 47 -38.77 6.24 7.36
N SER A 48 -38.33 7.14 8.24
CA SER A 48 -36.99 7.70 8.22
C SER A 48 -35.92 6.63 8.53
N LEU A 49 -36.14 5.79 9.54
CA LEU A 49 -35.23 4.70 9.90
C LEU A 49 -35.19 3.64 8.80
N MET A 50 -36.34 3.32 8.22
CA MET A 50 -36.44 2.35 7.13
C MET A 50 -35.64 2.81 5.92
N ALA A 51 -35.77 4.07 5.49
CA ALA A 51 -35.03 4.63 4.38
C ALA A 51 -33.50 4.60 4.64
N THR A 52 -33.09 4.98 5.84
CA THR A 52 -31.68 4.97 6.24
C THR A 52 -31.09 3.55 6.24
N CYS A 53 -31.78 2.61 6.88
CA CYS A 53 -31.36 1.20 6.93
C CYS A 53 -31.34 0.57 5.55
N LEU A 54 -32.28 0.91 4.67
CA LEU A 54 -32.31 0.42 3.29
C LEU A 54 -31.08 0.90 2.52
N THR A 55 -30.79 2.19 2.58
CA THR A 55 -29.64 2.79 1.88
C THR A 55 -28.32 2.17 2.34
N ILE A 56 -28.09 2.14 3.67
CA ILE A 56 -26.88 1.58 4.25
C ILE A 56 -26.79 0.08 3.96
N GLY A 57 -27.91 -0.65 4.09
CA GLY A 57 -27.97 -2.08 3.83
C GLY A 57 -27.58 -2.44 2.38
N ILE A 58 -28.11 -1.70 1.40
CA ILE A 58 -27.75 -1.90 -0.01
C ILE A 58 -26.28 -1.60 -0.24
N LEU A 59 -25.78 -0.43 0.22
CA LEU A 59 -24.39 -0.02 0.04
C LEU A 59 -23.42 -1.00 0.68
N ALA A 60 -23.69 -1.43 1.91
CA ALA A 60 -22.85 -2.39 2.63
C ALA A 60 -22.87 -3.77 1.94
N THR A 61 -24.01 -4.22 1.43
CA THR A 61 -24.14 -5.51 0.71
C THR A 61 -23.32 -5.47 -0.58
N VAL A 62 -23.48 -4.43 -1.41
CA VAL A 62 -22.75 -4.29 -2.67
C VAL A 62 -21.24 -4.16 -2.41
N ALA A 63 -20.84 -3.29 -1.49
CA ALA A 63 -19.43 -3.13 -1.13
C ALA A 63 -18.85 -4.45 -0.57
N GLY A 64 -19.56 -5.12 0.32
CA GLY A 64 -19.17 -6.41 0.89
C GLY A 64 -18.99 -7.51 -0.17
N LEU A 65 -19.87 -7.58 -1.16
CA LEU A 65 -19.74 -8.52 -2.28
C LEU A 65 -18.49 -8.23 -3.13
N ILE A 66 -18.29 -6.98 -3.51
CA ILE A 66 -17.13 -6.57 -4.32
C ILE A 66 -15.82 -6.87 -3.57
N LEU A 67 -15.71 -6.44 -2.30
CA LEU A 67 -14.51 -6.67 -1.49
C LEU A 67 -14.25 -8.16 -1.25
N THR A 68 -15.29 -8.96 -1.05
CA THR A 68 -15.17 -10.41 -0.89
C THR A 68 -14.66 -11.05 -2.18
N ALA A 69 -15.23 -10.71 -3.33
CA ALA A 69 -14.77 -11.18 -4.62
C ALA A 69 -13.29 -10.82 -4.86
N MET A 70 -12.89 -9.57 -4.60
CA MET A 70 -11.50 -9.11 -4.74
C MET A 70 -10.53 -9.86 -3.80
N SER A 71 -10.97 -10.18 -2.58
CA SER A 71 -10.16 -10.95 -1.62
C SER A 71 -9.98 -12.41 -2.05
N ILE A 72 -11.02 -13.05 -2.60
CA ILE A 72 -10.96 -14.44 -3.07
C ILE A 72 -10.12 -14.55 -4.35
N THR A 73 -10.31 -13.65 -5.31
CA THR A 73 -9.56 -13.65 -6.57
C THR A 73 -8.08 -13.29 -6.38
N GLY A 74 -7.70 -12.77 -5.22
CA GLY A 74 -6.33 -12.34 -4.94
C GLY A 74 -5.98 -10.98 -5.54
N ALA A 75 -6.98 -10.20 -5.97
CA ALA A 75 -6.77 -8.82 -6.40
C ALA A 75 -6.26 -7.93 -5.24
N MET A 76 -6.58 -8.31 -4.00
CA MET A 76 -6.04 -7.67 -2.80
C MET A 76 -4.93 -8.52 -2.19
N THR A 77 -3.68 -8.16 -2.45
CA THR A 77 -2.50 -8.78 -1.85
C THR A 77 -1.69 -7.75 -1.08
N HIS A 78 -0.89 -8.21 -0.16
CA HIS A 78 0.11 -7.41 0.53
C HIS A 78 1.42 -8.17 0.61
N PHE A 79 2.52 -7.44 0.69
CA PHE A 79 3.83 -8.02 0.90
C PHE A 79 4.07 -8.29 2.38
N VAL A 80 4.75 -9.39 2.67
CA VAL A 80 5.16 -9.81 4.01
C VAL A 80 6.65 -10.10 4.01
N TYR A 81 7.39 -9.48 4.91
CA TYR A 81 8.78 -9.78 5.16
C TYR A 81 8.85 -11.02 6.04
N LEU A 82 9.35 -12.13 5.48
CA LEU A 82 9.27 -13.46 6.09
C LEU A 82 10.10 -13.63 7.37
N PRO A 83 11.33 -13.05 7.48
CA PRO A 83 12.14 -13.23 8.68
C PRO A 83 11.43 -12.85 9.97
N THR A 84 10.65 -11.78 9.93
CA THR A 84 9.90 -11.29 11.09
C THR A 84 8.39 -11.47 10.95
N ARG A 85 7.93 -12.01 9.81
CA ARG A 85 6.50 -12.13 9.45
C ARG A 85 5.76 -10.79 9.46
N SER A 86 6.49 -9.72 9.26
CA SER A 86 5.97 -8.35 9.31
C SER A 86 5.33 -7.96 7.98
N ARG A 87 4.14 -7.34 8.05
CA ARG A 87 3.47 -6.79 6.87
C ARG A 87 4.26 -5.60 6.34
N MET A 88 4.45 -5.54 5.03
CA MET A 88 5.08 -4.38 4.39
C MET A 88 4.01 -3.36 3.98
N ARG A 89 4.36 -2.08 4.11
CA ARG A 89 3.55 -0.93 3.70
C ARG A 89 4.19 -0.29 2.48
N ASP A 90 3.38 -0.09 1.44
CA ASP A 90 3.80 0.63 0.23
C ASP A 90 3.41 2.11 0.40
N LYS A 91 4.36 3.01 0.23
CA LYS A 91 4.17 4.45 0.29
C LYS A 91 4.89 5.11 -0.87
N LYS A 92 4.21 6.02 -1.54
CA LYS A 92 4.77 6.91 -2.54
C LYS A 92 4.93 8.29 -1.93
N VAL A 93 6.14 8.83 -1.98
CA VAL A 93 6.53 10.13 -1.45
C VAL A 93 7.01 10.99 -2.61
N TYR A 94 6.30 12.09 -2.87
CA TYR A 94 6.70 13.03 -3.91
C TYR A 94 7.90 13.85 -3.45
N VAL A 95 8.84 14.08 -4.36
CA VAL A 95 10.07 14.79 -4.11
C VAL A 95 10.27 15.88 -5.17
N SER A 96 11.04 16.93 -4.85
CA SER A 96 11.36 17.97 -5.82
C SER A 96 12.13 17.38 -7.01
N GLY A 97 11.94 17.94 -8.20
CA GLY A 97 12.72 17.56 -9.38
C GLY A 97 14.22 17.87 -9.21
N ASP A 98 14.57 18.88 -8.43
CA ASP A 98 15.95 19.23 -8.13
C ASP A 98 16.59 18.18 -7.21
N ASP A 99 15.88 17.74 -6.16
CA ASP A 99 16.34 16.70 -5.25
C ASP A 99 16.44 15.33 -5.93
N PHE A 100 15.73 15.14 -7.04
CA PHE A 100 15.63 13.82 -7.69
C PHE A 100 16.97 13.31 -8.22
N LYS A 101 17.83 14.19 -8.73
CA LYS A 101 19.18 13.81 -9.20
C LYS A 101 20.05 13.34 -8.05
N ASP A 102 19.98 14.06 -6.93
CA ASP A 102 20.74 13.72 -5.72
C ASP A 102 20.26 12.39 -5.14
N ILE A 103 18.94 12.12 -5.24
CA ILE A 103 18.35 10.84 -4.84
C ILE A 103 18.82 9.68 -5.72
N ASP A 104 18.84 9.88 -7.04
CA ASP A 104 19.30 8.87 -8.00
C ASP A 104 20.76 8.48 -7.71
N GLU A 105 21.63 9.49 -7.54
CA GLU A 105 23.03 9.29 -7.19
C GLU A 105 23.19 8.65 -5.81
N ALA A 106 22.44 9.10 -4.81
CA ALA A 106 22.46 8.56 -3.46
C ALA A 106 22.03 7.09 -3.39
N LEU A 107 20.99 6.71 -4.14
CA LEU A 107 20.55 5.32 -4.23
C LEU A 107 21.60 4.45 -4.95
N GLY A 108 22.22 4.96 -6.00
CA GLY A 108 23.29 4.28 -6.72
C GLY A 108 24.52 4.04 -5.83
N ASN A 109 24.97 5.07 -5.15
CA ASN A 109 26.20 5.06 -4.32
C ASN A 109 25.97 4.56 -2.89
N GLY A 110 24.72 4.40 -2.45
CA GLY A 110 24.37 4.00 -1.08
C GLY A 110 24.57 5.14 -0.07
N ASP A 111 24.50 6.41 -0.50
CA ASP A 111 24.61 7.55 0.39
C ASP A 111 23.29 7.84 1.10
N LEU A 112 23.15 7.23 2.28
CA LEU A 112 21.97 7.39 3.11
C LEU A 112 21.82 8.78 3.74
N ARG A 113 22.91 9.56 3.81
CA ARG A 113 22.85 10.91 4.40
C ARG A 113 22.04 11.84 3.50
N THR A 114 22.27 11.77 2.20
CA THR A 114 21.49 12.53 1.22
C THR A 114 20.01 12.18 1.31
N LEU A 115 19.65 10.87 1.40
CA LEU A 115 18.27 10.44 1.59
C LEU A 115 17.63 11.03 2.86
N ALA A 116 18.39 11.19 3.94
CA ALA A 116 17.90 11.74 5.20
C ALA A 116 17.59 13.25 5.15
N THR A 117 18.09 13.98 4.16
CA THR A 117 17.86 15.43 4.00
C THR A 117 16.69 15.79 3.08
N ILE A 118 16.18 14.82 2.33
CA ILE A 118 15.08 15.00 1.37
C ILE A 118 13.82 15.46 2.07
N ARG A 119 13.11 16.41 1.48
CA ARG A 119 11.83 16.90 1.98
C ARG A 119 10.69 16.48 1.05
N PRO A 120 9.63 15.86 1.59
CA PRO A 120 8.44 15.57 0.81
C PRO A 120 7.80 16.86 0.28
N VAL A 121 7.28 16.80 -0.95
CA VAL A 121 6.43 17.84 -1.54
C VAL A 121 5.03 17.33 -1.75
N VAL A 122 4.06 18.24 -1.94
CA VAL A 122 2.64 17.85 -2.09
C VAL A 122 2.39 17.09 -3.39
N SER A 123 3.05 17.51 -4.48
CA SER A 123 2.94 16.87 -5.79
C SER A 123 4.18 17.15 -6.62
N SER A 124 4.57 16.19 -7.44
CA SER A 124 5.69 16.30 -8.38
C SER A 124 5.57 15.17 -9.41
N ASN A 125 6.28 15.33 -10.53
CA ASN A 125 6.47 14.25 -11.50
C ASN A 125 7.54 13.24 -11.06
N SER A 126 8.17 13.48 -9.91
CA SER A 126 9.21 12.63 -9.33
C SER A 126 8.80 12.18 -7.95
N ALA A 127 9.04 10.91 -7.64
CA ALA A 127 8.68 10.35 -6.35
C ALA A 127 9.64 9.23 -5.92
N LEU A 128 9.70 8.99 -4.62
CA LEU A 128 10.28 7.78 -4.04
C LEU A 128 9.16 6.80 -3.73
N ARG A 129 9.27 5.58 -4.20
CA ARG A 129 8.44 4.47 -3.77
C ARG A 129 9.18 3.71 -2.69
N ILE A 130 8.55 3.58 -1.54
CA ILE A 130 9.13 2.96 -0.35
C ILE A 130 8.22 1.83 0.10
N LEU A 131 8.72 0.60 0.03
CA LEU A 131 8.04 -0.57 0.56
C LEU A 131 8.76 -0.97 1.85
N ILE A 132 8.17 -0.69 3.01
CA ILE A 132 8.78 -0.87 4.33
C ILE A 132 8.04 -1.89 5.18
N SER A 133 8.77 -2.75 5.88
CA SER A 133 8.22 -3.66 6.88
C SER A 133 7.73 -2.90 8.13
N ALA A 134 6.64 -3.35 8.74
CA ALA A 134 6.04 -2.65 9.88
C ALA A 134 6.95 -2.61 11.12
N ASP A 135 7.86 -3.55 11.23
CA ASP A 135 8.92 -3.62 12.26
C ASP A 135 10.18 -2.82 11.90
N LYS A 136 10.22 -2.21 10.70
CA LYS A 136 11.34 -1.41 10.19
C LYS A 136 12.66 -2.18 10.01
N GLU A 137 12.60 -3.49 9.92
CA GLU A 137 13.79 -4.33 9.70
C GLU A 137 14.25 -4.34 8.24
N CYS A 138 13.34 -4.04 7.31
CA CYS A 138 13.62 -4.03 5.87
C CYS A 138 12.82 -2.95 5.17
N ALA A 139 13.44 -2.23 4.26
CA ALA A 139 12.76 -1.38 3.30
C ALA A 139 13.35 -1.55 1.90
N LEU A 140 12.50 -1.47 0.89
CA LEU A 140 12.89 -1.38 -0.51
C LEU A 140 12.56 0.02 -0.97
N VAL A 141 13.53 0.70 -1.57
CA VAL A 141 13.40 2.09 -2.03
C VAL A 141 13.74 2.16 -3.50
N GLN A 142 12.92 2.86 -4.27
CA GLN A 142 13.12 3.07 -5.70
C GLN A 142 12.67 4.47 -6.07
N ALA A 143 13.49 5.20 -6.84
CA ALA A 143 13.07 6.44 -7.44
C ALA A 143 12.25 6.16 -8.70
N ILE A 144 11.12 6.84 -8.81
CA ILE A 144 10.16 6.69 -9.91
C ILE A 144 9.81 8.06 -10.47
N ARG A 145 9.58 8.14 -11.78
CA ARG A 145 9.18 9.37 -12.46
C ARG A 145 7.90 9.16 -13.25
N ASP A 146 7.05 10.17 -13.26
CA ASP A 146 5.85 10.18 -14.09
C ASP A 146 6.22 10.36 -15.57
N GLN A 147 5.84 9.38 -16.38
CA GLN A 147 5.95 9.41 -17.82
C GLN A 147 4.55 9.23 -18.41
N SER A 148 3.97 10.34 -18.87
CA SER A 148 2.64 10.33 -19.51
C SER A 148 1.50 9.78 -18.63
N GLY A 149 1.51 10.08 -17.33
CA GLY A 149 0.47 9.65 -16.39
C GLY A 149 0.76 8.32 -15.69
N HIS A 150 1.90 7.70 -15.97
CA HIS A 150 2.35 6.49 -15.30
C HIS A 150 3.72 6.68 -14.65
N PHE A 151 3.85 6.22 -13.40
CA PHE A 151 5.14 6.26 -12.72
C PHE A 151 5.98 5.06 -13.13
N GLU A 152 7.13 5.34 -13.74
CA GLU A 152 8.10 4.33 -14.16
C GLU A 152 9.36 4.37 -13.29
N PRO A 153 10.02 3.22 -13.06
CA PRO A 153 11.25 3.16 -12.28
C PRO A 153 12.41 3.82 -13.04
N GLU A 154 13.09 4.76 -12.38
CA GLU A 154 14.32 5.39 -12.90
C GLU A 154 15.59 4.84 -12.26
N THR A 155 15.49 4.31 -11.04
CA THR A 155 16.64 3.69 -10.37
C THR A 155 16.45 2.19 -10.17
N ALA A 156 17.55 1.48 -9.92
CA ALA A 156 17.48 0.14 -9.38
C ALA A 156 16.86 0.17 -7.96
N THR A 157 16.18 -0.91 -7.59
CA THR A 157 15.63 -1.04 -6.23
C THR A 157 16.77 -1.21 -5.23
N LYS A 158 16.82 -0.33 -4.22
CA LYS A 158 17.77 -0.42 -3.10
C LYS A 158 17.12 -1.10 -1.91
N VAL A 159 17.80 -2.08 -1.36
CA VAL A 159 17.39 -2.74 -0.11
C VAL A 159 18.06 -2.03 1.05
N LEU A 160 17.26 -1.56 2.01
CA LEU A 160 17.74 -0.96 3.26
C LEU A 160 17.48 -1.93 4.41
N THR A 161 18.50 -2.10 5.23
CA THR A 161 18.42 -2.90 6.47
C THR A 161 18.05 -2.03 7.66
N SER A 162 17.72 -2.63 8.81
CA SER A 162 17.16 -1.93 9.97
C SER A 162 17.88 -0.62 10.35
N ARG A 163 19.20 -0.57 10.28
CA ARG A 163 19.98 0.64 10.57
C ARG A 163 19.81 1.72 9.50
N GLU A 164 19.63 1.31 8.27
CA GLU A 164 19.54 2.19 7.10
C GLU A 164 18.10 2.70 6.89
N VAL A 165 17.10 1.97 7.37
CA VAL A 165 15.68 2.36 7.30
C VAL A 165 15.41 3.70 7.98
N ALA A 166 16.17 4.04 9.03
CA ALA A 166 16.07 5.33 9.70
C ALA A 166 16.27 6.54 8.75
N ALA A 167 17.08 6.38 7.70
CA ALA A 167 17.33 7.44 6.71
C ALA A 167 16.07 7.83 5.91
N VAL A 168 15.12 6.92 5.75
CA VAL A 168 13.88 7.14 4.98
C VAL A 168 12.63 7.22 5.87
N GLU A 169 12.76 6.96 7.18
CA GLU A 169 11.61 6.93 8.09
C GLU A 169 10.90 8.28 8.19
N HIS A 170 11.63 9.39 8.15
CA HIS A 170 11.06 10.74 8.21
C HIS A 170 10.15 11.04 7.02
N LEU A 171 10.37 10.39 5.86
CA LEU A 171 9.52 10.50 4.66
C LEU A 171 8.17 9.79 4.81
N LEU A 172 8.02 8.97 5.84
CA LEU A 172 6.82 8.16 6.06
C LEU A 172 5.80 8.83 6.99
N LYS A 173 6.20 9.93 7.63
CA LYS A 173 5.32 10.74 8.48
C LYS A 173 4.48 11.69 7.64
#